data_1b78ec8acea6ec4ecb770087f345cae0
#
_entry.id   1b78ec8acea6ec4ecb770087f345cae0
#
_cell.length_a   1.000
_cell.length_b   1.000
_cell.length_c   1.000
_cell.angle_alpha   90.00
_cell.angle_beta   90.00
_cell.angle_gamma   90.00
#
_symmetry.space_group_name_H-M   'P 1'
#
loop_
_entity.id
_entity.type
_entity.pdbx_description
1 polymer ?
#
loop_
_entity_poly.entity_id
_entity_poly.type
_entity_poly.pdbx_seq_one_letter_code
_entity_poly.pdbx_strand_id
1 'polypeptide(L)'
;MNGKDYTAITLDTSIFDGNGLRLEKGLLGRLKQFNGSPTKFVLTDIVVNEIKKHLHDKIINSRAALQKSLEDASEHLFFDGSLLTESKQKLIDGPEINELALSRLNAFLVATGAFVIDSAEYVEVAELRDNYFNNKPPFAISGKKKNEFPDAIALLALEHWAEENDELVFAVAKDGDWKNFCDESNFIDYNENLADALDYFNTKDTPVIMLAKLEAALEFINTSNLGFQLRNELERFFSGYYVDQEADSAFNWEPDGVDVTFVDFSIADDNLKLIEKTDSSIVVEALVTVELNVEGDFSLYQYDSIDHDQVYMGSVTKNVTEEFECRVLITFSGDFDEAREDIDSIFIENVEVIDKLNSIHFGYLELDYDDYE
;
A
#
# COMPACT_ATOMS: atom_id res chain seq x y z
N MET A 1 -4.01 -18.05 -16.42
CA MET A 1 -3.14 -17.26 -17.33
C MET A 1 -2.54 -18.17 -18.36
N ASN A 2 -2.69 -17.85 -19.64
CA ASN A 2 -2.43 -18.78 -20.77
C ASN A 2 -0.93 -18.86 -21.07
N GLY A 3 -0.14 -19.70 -20.41
CA GLY A 3 1.16 -20.21 -20.88
C GLY A 3 2.14 -19.26 -21.62
N LYS A 4 1.90 -17.94 -21.55
CA LYS A 4 2.80 -16.92 -22.13
C LYS A 4 4.01 -16.74 -21.24
N ASP A 5 5.15 -16.50 -21.83
CA ASP A 5 6.43 -16.33 -21.15
C ASP A 5 6.83 -14.85 -21.16
N TYR A 6 6.37 -14.09 -20.15
CA TYR A 6 6.68 -12.66 -20.07
C TYR A 6 8.14 -12.47 -19.72
N THR A 7 8.78 -11.54 -20.44
CA THR A 7 10.19 -11.19 -20.31
C THR A 7 10.41 -9.83 -19.67
N ALA A 8 9.34 -9.03 -19.56
CA ALA A 8 9.36 -7.74 -18.88
C ALA A 8 8.10 -7.51 -18.05
N ILE A 9 8.22 -6.67 -17.03
CA ILE A 9 7.12 -6.15 -16.22
C ILE A 9 7.16 -4.63 -16.23
N THR A 10 5.99 -4.00 -16.32
CA THR A 10 5.82 -2.55 -16.17
C THR A 10 4.68 -2.23 -15.23
N LEU A 11 4.72 -1.04 -14.62
CA LEU A 11 3.69 -0.55 -13.72
C LEU A 11 3.22 0.82 -14.17
N ASP A 12 1.90 1.02 -14.12
CA ASP A 12 1.29 2.34 -14.22
C ASP A 12 1.41 3.12 -12.89
N THR A 13 1.31 4.44 -12.95
CA THR A 13 1.34 5.36 -11.80
C THR A 13 0.26 5.01 -10.75
N SER A 14 -0.91 4.51 -11.18
CA SER A 14 -1.99 4.10 -10.28
C SER A 14 -1.58 2.97 -9.32
N ILE A 15 -0.63 2.12 -9.70
CA ILE A 15 -0.08 1.08 -8.82
C ILE A 15 0.81 1.68 -7.75
N PHE A 16 1.63 2.69 -8.09
CA PHE A 16 2.46 3.40 -7.12
C PHE A 16 1.61 4.15 -6.10
N ASP A 17 0.56 4.84 -6.56
CA ASP A 17 -0.39 5.54 -5.69
C ASP A 17 -1.15 4.58 -4.79
N GLY A 18 -1.67 3.49 -5.36
CA GLY A 18 -2.38 2.44 -4.63
C GLY A 18 -1.55 1.77 -3.54
N ASN A 19 -0.20 1.78 -3.68
CA ASN A 19 0.75 1.32 -2.67
C ASN A 19 1.30 2.48 -1.81
N GLY A 20 0.66 3.66 -1.85
CA GLY A 20 0.98 4.83 -1.03
C GLY A 20 2.35 5.43 -1.29
N LEU A 21 2.94 5.22 -2.49
CA LEU A 21 4.28 5.67 -2.88
C LEU A 21 5.39 5.21 -1.89
N ARG A 22 5.19 4.04 -1.27
CA ARG A 22 6.15 3.43 -0.33
C ARG A 22 7.23 2.66 -1.11
N LEU A 23 8.07 3.39 -1.84
CA LEU A 23 9.06 2.84 -2.78
C LEU A 23 10.03 1.84 -2.12
N GLU A 24 10.31 2.02 -0.82
CA GLU A 24 11.28 1.22 -0.07
C GLU A 24 10.67 0.01 0.67
N LYS A 25 9.32 -0.10 0.71
CA LYS A 25 8.57 -1.07 1.51
C LYS A 25 7.38 -1.65 0.74
N GLY A 26 6.74 -2.64 1.34
CA GLY A 26 5.58 -3.30 0.76
C GLY A 26 5.90 -3.94 -0.59
N LEU A 27 4.91 -4.08 -1.45
CA LEU A 27 5.06 -4.69 -2.77
C LEU A 27 6.03 -3.92 -3.67
N LEU A 28 6.04 -2.57 -3.61
CA LEU A 28 6.97 -1.77 -4.40
C LEU A 28 8.43 -2.03 -4.01
N GLY A 29 8.73 -2.20 -2.72
CA GLY A 29 10.06 -2.53 -2.23
C GLY A 29 10.56 -3.90 -2.69
N ARG A 30 9.64 -4.81 -3.09
CA ARG A 30 9.99 -6.16 -3.60
C ARG A 30 10.38 -6.17 -5.08
N LEU A 31 10.12 -5.09 -5.81
CA LEU A 31 10.55 -4.95 -7.21
C LEU A 31 12.07 -4.97 -7.38
N LYS A 32 12.84 -4.76 -6.30
CA LYS A 32 14.30 -4.93 -6.30
C LYS A 32 14.77 -6.32 -6.76
N GLN A 33 13.90 -7.35 -6.69
CA GLN A 33 14.20 -8.71 -7.17
C GLN A 33 14.47 -8.76 -8.68
N PHE A 34 13.98 -7.78 -9.45
CA PHE A 34 14.20 -7.72 -10.89
C PHE A 34 15.59 -7.17 -11.26
N ASN A 35 16.32 -6.59 -10.30
CA ASN A 35 17.67 -6.11 -10.55
C ASN A 35 18.64 -7.29 -10.79
N GLY A 36 19.14 -7.40 -12.02
CA GLY A 36 19.96 -8.52 -12.45
C GLY A 36 19.18 -9.81 -12.79
N SER A 37 17.84 -9.78 -12.72
CA SER A 37 16.96 -10.85 -13.16
C SER A 37 16.93 -10.94 -14.70
N PRO A 38 16.63 -12.13 -15.28
CA PRO A 38 16.30 -12.24 -16.70
C PRO A 38 15.06 -11.42 -17.10
N THR A 39 14.10 -11.26 -16.19
CA THR A 39 12.93 -10.43 -16.40
C THR A 39 13.28 -8.95 -16.20
N LYS A 40 13.00 -8.13 -17.19
CA LYS A 40 13.28 -6.68 -17.13
C LYS A 40 12.16 -5.95 -16.40
N PHE A 41 12.50 -5.05 -15.47
CA PHE A 41 11.56 -4.07 -14.96
C PHE A 41 11.70 -2.80 -15.79
N VAL A 42 10.62 -2.40 -16.48
CA VAL A 42 10.64 -1.26 -17.40
C VAL A 42 9.61 -0.23 -16.98
N LEU A 43 9.96 1.04 -17.12
CA LEU A 43 9.07 2.19 -16.92
C LEU A 43 9.25 3.16 -18.07
N THR A 44 8.22 3.88 -18.45
CA THR A 44 8.38 5.00 -19.36
C THR A 44 8.78 6.27 -18.60
N ASP A 45 9.44 7.19 -19.26
CA ASP A 45 9.79 8.51 -18.69
C ASP A 45 8.54 9.30 -18.27
N ILE A 46 7.39 9.08 -18.91
CA ILE A 46 6.09 9.63 -18.53
C ILE A 46 5.73 9.17 -17.12
N VAL A 47 5.67 7.86 -16.87
CA VAL A 47 5.34 7.27 -15.56
C VAL A 47 6.35 7.73 -14.50
N VAL A 48 7.64 7.74 -14.82
CA VAL A 48 8.71 8.22 -13.91
C VAL A 48 8.47 9.68 -13.49
N ASN A 49 8.09 10.55 -14.43
CA ASN A 49 7.80 11.96 -14.13
C ASN A 49 6.53 12.12 -13.29
N GLU A 50 5.51 11.33 -13.53
CA GLU A 50 4.29 11.32 -12.72
C GLU A 50 4.56 10.85 -11.28
N ILE A 51 5.28 9.74 -11.11
CA ILE A 51 5.71 9.26 -9.78
C ILE A 51 6.47 10.37 -9.03
N LYS A 52 7.40 11.05 -9.71
CA LYS A 52 8.15 12.17 -9.12
C LYS A 52 7.23 13.27 -8.60
N LYS A 53 6.24 13.66 -9.39
CA LYS A 53 5.25 14.69 -9.02
C LYS A 53 4.39 14.24 -7.84
N HIS A 54 3.83 13.04 -7.89
CA HIS A 54 2.99 12.50 -6.82
C HIS A 54 3.77 12.31 -5.52
N LEU A 55 5.04 11.87 -5.61
CA LEU A 55 5.93 11.76 -4.45
C LEU A 55 6.23 13.12 -3.83
N HIS A 56 6.48 14.14 -4.66
CA HIS A 56 6.66 15.52 -4.22
C HIS A 56 5.43 16.01 -3.43
N ASP A 57 4.24 15.85 -3.99
CA ASP A 57 2.99 16.28 -3.35
C ASP A 57 2.74 15.52 -2.05
N LYS A 58 3.03 14.21 -2.01
CA LYS A 58 2.94 13.40 -0.80
C LYS A 58 3.88 13.87 0.31
N ILE A 59 5.10 14.26 -0.04
CA ILE A 59 6.09 14.81 0.92
C ILE A 59 5.60 16.15 1.48
N ILE A 60 5.06 17.06 0.64
CA ILE A 60 4.49 18.34 1.09
C ILE A 60 3.41 18.08 2.13
N ASN A 61 2.43 17.23 1.78
CA ASN A 61 1.29 16.95 2.65
C ASN A 61 1.74 16.31 3.97
N SER A 62 2.72 15.39 3.93
CA SER A 62 3.25 14.74 5.13
C SER A 62 3.99 15.73 6.04
N ARG A 63 4.79 16.67 5.48
CA ARG A 63 5.46 17.71 6.25
C ARG A 63 4.47 18.68 6.89
N ALA A 64 3.44 19.10 6.13
CA ALA A 64 2.40 20.01 6.63
C ALA A 64 1.62 19.37 7.79
N ALA A 65 1.24 18.10 7.66
CA ALA A 65 0.56 17.35 8.72
C ALA A 65 1.41 17.22 9.98
N LEU A 66 2.70 16.87 9.82
CA LEU A 66 3.64 16.79 10.94
C LEU A 66 3.85 18.14 11.62
N GLN A 67 3.99 19.22 10.85
CA GLN A 67 4.13 20.57 11.38
C GLN A 67 2.92 20.94 12.23
N LYS A 68 1.71 20.73 11.71
CA LYS A 68 0.47 20.99 12.45
C LYS A 68 0.43 20.19 13.74
N SER A 69 0.68 18.88 13.68
CA SER A 69 0.68 18.01 14.87
C SER A 69 1.67 18.44 15.93
N LEU A 70 2.87 18.90 15.52
CA LEU A 70 3.87 19.43 16.47
C LEU A 70 3.44 20.76 17.08
N GLU A 71 2.75 21.61 16.35
CA GLU A 71 2.21 22.89 16.85
C GLU A 71 1.11 22.62 17.87
N ASP A 72 0.12 21.79 17.53
CA ASP A 72 -0.98 21.39 18.42
C ASP A 72 -0.45 20.74 19.70
N ALA A 73 0.49 19.78 19.58
CA ALA A 73 1.11 19.13 20.72
C ALA A 73 1.88 20.13 21.60
N SER A 74 2.55 21.14 21.04
CA SER A 74 3.29 22.12 21.83
C SER A 74 2.39 23.01 22.67
N GLU A 75 1.18 23.29 22.19
CA GLU A 75 0.20 24.11 22.94
C GLU A 75 -0.40 23.34 24.12
N HIS A 76 -0.73 22.05 23.92
CA HIS A 76 -1.44 21.26 24.92
C HIS A 76 -0.53 20.47 25.87
N LEU A 77 0.65 20.05 25.41
CA LEU A 77 1.62 19.32 26.23
C LEU A 77 2.68 20.23 26.87
N PHE A 78 2.59 21.56 26.66
CA PHE A 78 3.49 22.56 27.21
C PHE A 78 4.98 22.26 26.99
N PHE A 79 5.33 21.89 25.76
CA PHE A 79 6.74 21.68 25.43
C PHE A 79 7.55 22.96 25.61
N ASP A 80 8.77 22.81 26.11
CA ASP A 80 9.76 23.89 26.02
C ASP A 80 9.98 24.28 24.56
N GLY A 81 9.94 25.58 24.26
CA GLY A 81 10.10 26.11 22.90
C GLY A 81 11.41 25.67 22.23
N SER A 82 12.45 25.33 23.01
CA SER A 82 13.70 24.76 22.49
C SER A 82 13.48 23.36 21.91
N LEU A 83 12.71 22.49 22.57
CA LEU A 83 12.40 21.14 22.12
C LEU A 83 11.56 21.16 20.83
N LEU A 84 10.57 22.04 20.74
CA LEU A 84 9.77 22.21 19.54
C LEU A 84 10.63 22.65 18.34
N THR A 85 11.50 23.65 18.56
CA THR A 85 12.41 24.15 17.51
C THR A 85 13.37 23.06 17.04
N GLU A 86 13.96 22.31 17.96
CA GLU A 86 14.87 21.21 17.62
C GLU A 86 14.13 20.09 16.86
N SER A 87 12.90 19.76 17.28
CA SER A 87 12.06 18.76 16.60
C SER A 87 11.70 19.19 15.18
N LYS A 88 11.28 20.45 14.98
CA LYS A 88 11.02 20.99 13.64
C LYS A 88 12.27 20.94 12.78
N GLN A 89 13.40 21.38 13.28
CA GLN A 89 14.67 21.38 12.54
C GLN A 89 15.09 19.94 12.13
N LYS A 90 14.93 18.97 12.99
CA LYS A 90 15.30 17.57 12.70
C LYS A 90 14.35 16.85 11.78
N LEU A 91 13.04 17.12 11.88
CA LEU A 91 12.00 16.33 11.23
C LEU A 91 11.38 17.03 10.01
N ILE A 92 11.37 18.36 9.99
CA ILE A 92 10.70 19.16 8.94
C ILE A 92 11.71 19.91 8.06
N ASP A 93 12.71 20.58 8.67
CA ASP A 93 13.69 21.41 7.97
C ASP A 93 14.81 20.57 7.32
N GLY A 94 14.41 19.43 6.72
CA GLY A 94 15.32 18.53 6.00
C GLY A 94 15.64 19.06 4.60
N PRO A 95 16.14 18.18 3.70
CA PRO A 95 16.46 18.54 2.33
C PRO A 95 15.25 19.15 1.61
N GLU A 96 15.51 19.95 0.59
CA GLU A 96 14.48 20.51 -0.29
C GLU A 96 13.56 19.39 -0.82
N ILE A 97 12.26 19.68 -0.92
CA ILE A 97 11.24 18.66 -1.23
C ILE A 97 11.52 18.01 -2.58
N ASN A 98 11.89 18.82 -3.58
CA ASN A 98 12.25 18.29 -4.91
C ASN A 98 13.47 17.38 -4.87
N GLU A 99 14.49 17.75 -4.08
CA GLU A 99 15.72 16.95 -3.92
C GLU A 99 15.39 15.62 -3.22
N LEU A 100 14.56 15.66 -2.19
CA LEU A 100 14.14 14.46 -1.47
C LEU A 100 13.32 13.52 -2.37
N ALA A 101 12.33 14.05 -3.12
CA ALA A 101 11.54 13.27 -4.05
C ALA A 101 12.41 12.62 -5.13
N LEU A 102 13.31 13.40 -5.72
CA LEU A 102 14.22 12.92 -6.77
C LEU A 102 15.21 11.89 -6.22
N SER A 103 15.77 12.10 -5.03
CA SER A 103 16.69 11.17 -4.39
C SER A 103 16.03 9.82 -4.11
N ARG A 104 14.80 9.82 -3.57
CA ARG A 104 14.05 8.59 -3.31
C ARG A 104 13.72 7.84 -4.61
N LEU A 105 13.24 8.57 -5.63
CA LEU A 105 12.92 7.97 -6.92
C LEU A 105 14.17 7.38 -7.58
N ASN A 106 15.28 8.10 -7.61
CA ASN A 106 16.55 7.59 -8.18
C ASN A 106 17.06 6.35 -7.41
N ALA A 107 16.97 6.38 -6.07
CA ALA A 107 17.33 5.22 -5.26
C ALA A 107 16.48 3.98 -5.60
N PHE A 108 15.17 4.17 -5.82
CA PHE A 108 14.26 3.12 -6.26
C PHE A 108 14.62 2.57 -7.65
N LEU A 109 14.82 3.46 -8.63
CA LEU A 109 15.20 3.03 -9.99
C LEU A 109 16.50 2.24 -10.01
N VAL A 110 17.50 2.67 -9.23
CA VAL A 110 18.78 1.95 -9.09
C VAL A 110 18.59 0.62 -8.37
N ALA A 111 17.85 0.60 -7.26
CA ALA A 111 17.63 -0.62 -6.49
C ALA A 111 16.87 -1.70 -7.26
N THR A 112 15.93 -1.30 -8.10
CA THR A 112 15.11 -2.23 -8.92
C THR A 112 15.78 -2.58 -10.25
N GLY A 113 16.83 -1.86 -10.65
CA GLY A 113 17.44 -2.00 -11.97
C GLY A 113 16.48 -1.58 -13.10
N ALA A 114 15.53 -0.68 -12.81
CA ALA A 114 14.51 -0.25 -13.76
C ALA A 114 15.14 0.34 -15.03
N PHE A 115 14.74 -0.18 -16.19
CA PHE A 115 15.05 0.42 -17.48
C PHE A 115 14.01 1.50 -17.80
N VAL A 116 14.44 2.73 -18.02
CA VAL A 116 13.53 3.84 -18.36
C VAL A 116 13.52 4.05 -19.86
N ILE A 117 12.36 3.82 -20.47
CA ILE A 117 12.12 4.04 -21.89
C ILE A 117 11.94 5.55 -22.11
N ASP A 118 12.75 6.15 -22.98
CA ASP A 118 12.55 7.53 -23.45
C ASP A 118 11.44 7.54 -24.50
N SER A 119 10.27 8.06 -24.15
CA SER A 119 9.11 8.09 -25.05
C SER A 119 9.37 8.88 -26.34
N ALA A 120 10.33 9.82 -26.33
CA ALA A 120 10.68 10.60 -27.51
C ALA A 120 11.38 9.76 -28.60
N GLU A 121 11.96 8.62 -28.23
CA GLU A 121 12.60 7.70 -29.19
C GLU A 121 11.58 6.78 -29.89
N TYR A 122 10.44 6.52 -29.24
CA TYR A 122 9.48 5.48 -29.69
C TYR A 122 8.14 6.02 -30.18
N VAL A 123 7.77 7.27 -29.85
CA VAL A 123 6.44 7.80 -30.21
C VAL A 123 6.49 8.80 -31.33
N GLU A 124 5.84 8.46 -32.45
CA GLU A 124 5.66 9.39 -33.56
C GLU A 124 4.42 10.26 -33.33
N VAL A 125 4.58 11.59 -33.43
CA VAL A 125 3.49 12.57 -33.27
C VAL A 125 2.36 12.33 -34.28
N ALA A 126 2.67 11.82 -35.48
CA ALA A 126 1.67 11.51 -36.49
C ALA A 126 0.75 10.38 -36.04
N GLU A 127 1.30 9.30 -35.46
CA GLU A 127 0.56 8.18 -34.95
C GLU A 127 -0.29 8.57 -33.73
N LEU A 128 0.29 9.26 -32.76
CA LEU A 128 -0.41 9.76 -31.59
C LEU A 128 -1.62 10.62 -31.98
N ARG A 129 -1.45 11.53 -32.95
CA ARG A 129 -2.52 12.37 -33.51
C ARG A 129 -3.61 11.51 -34.17
N ASP A 130 -3.22 10.53 -34.95
CA ASP A 130 -4.17 9.71 -35.69
C ASP A 130 -4.96 8.79 -34.72
N ASN A 131 -4.33 8.27 -33.67
CA ASN A 131 -5.00 7.53 -32.61
C ASN A 131 -6.00 8.42 -31.85
N TYR A 132 -5.64 9.66 -31.53
CA TYR A 132 -6.56 10.61 -30.91
C TYR A 132 -7.81 10.89 -31.75
N PHE A 133 -7.65 11.22 -33.05
CA PHE A 133 -8.79 11.52 -33.90
C PHE A 133 -9.64 10.31 -34.24
N ASN A 134 -9.08 9.11 -34.27
CA ASN A 134 -9.78 7.86 -34.52
C ASN A 134 -10.33 7.20 -33.23
N ASN A 135 -10.18 7.83 -32.07
CA ASN A 135 -10.59 7.32 -30.76
C ASN A 135 -10.08 5.89 -30.50
N LYS A 136 -8.84 5.61 -30.88
CA LYS A 136 -8.19 4.35 -30.52
C LYS A 136 -7.76 4.39 -29.05
N PRO A 137 -7.79 3.25 -28.35
CA PRO A 137 -7.28 3.21 -26.97
C PRO A 137 -5.87 3.84 -26.86
N PRO A 138 -5.57 4.54 -25.75
CA PRO A 138 -6.43 4.79 -24.58
C PRO A 138 -7.46 5.91 -24.77
N PHE A 139 -7.52 6.57 -25.93
CA PHE A 139 -8.44 7.69 -26.16
C PHE A 139 -9.90 7.23 -26.24
N ALA A 140 -10.74 7.73 -25.33
CA ALA A 140 -12.16 7.43 -25.31
C ALA A 140 -12.98 8.28 -26.30
N ILE A 141 -14.14 7.75 -26.74
CA ILE A 141 -15.04 8.44 -27.68
C ILE A 141 -15.67 9.69 -27.06
N SER A 142 -15.87 9.71 -25.73
CA SER A 142 -16.53 10.82 -25.03
C SER A 142 -16.04 10.97 -23.58
N GLY A 143 -16.14 12.21 -23.04
CA GLY A 143 -15.88 12.50 -21.64
C GLY A 143 -14.53 13.17 -21.36
N LYS A 144 -14.13 13.19 -20.09
CA LYS A 144 -12.87 13.80 -19.63
C LYS A 144 -11.62 13.09 -20.15
N LYS A 145 -11.79 11.87 -20.65
CA LYS A 145 -10.74 10.97 -21.16
C LYS A 145 -10.08 11.43 -22.46
N LYS A 146 -10.64 12.43 -23.17
CA LYS A 146 -9.99 13.02 -24.35
C LYS A 146 -8.62 13.65 -24.09
N ASN A 147 -8.21 13.81 -22.85
CA ASN A 147 -6.96 14.50 -22.48
C ASN A 147 -5.87 13.52 -21.96
N GLU A 148 -6.05 12.22 -22.17
CA GLU A 148 -5.11 11.18 -21.67
C GLU A 148 -3.92 11.00 -22.64
N PHE A 149 -3.34 12.12 -23.08
CA PHE A 149 -2.12 12.07 -23.89
C PHE A 149 -0.92 11.46 -23.16
N PRO A 150 -0.72 11.68 -21.85
CA PRO A 150 0.38 11.03 -21.14
C PRO A 150 0.27 9.50 -21.20
N ASP A 151 -0.89 8.93 -20.92
CA ASP A 151 -1.12 7.49 -21.01
C ASP A 151 -0.90 6.95 -22.42
N ALA A 152 -1.42 7.67 -23.42
CA ALA A 152 -1.22 7.30 -24.82
C ALA A 152 0.25 7.31 -25.23
N ILE A 153 1.03 8.29 -24.77
CA ILE A 153 2.47 8.36 -25.01
C ILE A 153 3.18 7.21 -24.29
N ALA A 154 2.85 6.95 -23.02
CA ALA A 154 3.45 5.88 -22.25
C ALA A 154 3.20 4.51 -22.89
N LEU A 155 1.95 4.23 -23.27
CA LEU A 155 1.54 2.94 -23.84
C LEU A 155 2.12 2.72 -25.24
N LEU A 156 2.12 3.74 -26.11
CA LEU A 156 2.74 3.65 -27.43
C LEU A 156 4.26 3.44 -27.32
N ALA A 157 4.93 4.17 -26.43
CA ALA A 157 6.36 3.98 -26.20
C ALA A 157 6.67 2.56 -25.73
N LEU A 158 5.86 2.03 -24.84
CA LEU A 158 6.01 0.66 -24.31
C LEU A 158 5.78 -0.38 -25.41
N GLU A 159 4.74 -0.22 -26.24
CA GLU A 159 4.40 -1.13 -27.34
C GLU A 159 5.53 -1.19 -28.36
N HIS A 160 6.01 -0.03 -28.84
CA HIS A 160 7.08 0.01 -29.83
C HIS A 160 8.42 -0.49 -29.27
N TRP A 161 8.74 -0.15 -28.00
CA TRP A 161 9.90 -0.71 -27.33
C TRP A 161 9.83 -2.23 -27.25
N ALA A 162 8.66 -2.77 -26.88
CA ALA A 162 8.44 -4.21 -26.77
C ALA A 162 8.58 -4.92 -28.13
N GLU A 163 7.97 -4.34 -29.18
CA GLU A 163 8.09 -4.85 -30.55
C GLU A 163 9.52 -4.85 -31.06
N GLU A 164 10.27 -3.75 -30.90
CA GLU A 164 11.66 -3.64 -31.38
C GLU A 164 12.62 -4.57 -30.63
N ASN A 165 12.32 -4.89 -29.38
CA ASN A 165 13.20 -5.72 -28.53
C ASN A 165 12.75 -7.20 -28.44
N ASP A 166 11.66 -7.57 -29.13
CA ASP A 166 11.05 -8.91 -29.07
C ASP A 166 10.70 -9.31 -27.62
N GLU A 167 10.14 -8.33 -26.87
CA GLU A 167 9.77 -8.50 -25.47
C GLU A 167 8.27 -8.72 -25.32
N LEU A 168 7.86 -9.56 -24.38
CA LEU A 168 6.47 -9.69 -23.95
C LEU A 168 6.32 -9.09 -22.57
N VAL A 169 5.51 -8.04 -22.46
CA VAL A 169 5.39 -7.20 -21.28
C VAL A 169 4.17 -7.57 -20.45
N PHE A 170 4.34 -7.74 -19.16
CA PHE A 170 3.26 -7.86 -18.18
C PHE A 170 3.01 -6.49 -17.55
N ALA A 171 1.97 -5.81 -17.99
CA ALA A 171 1.61 -4.49 -17.52
C ALA A 171 0.65 -4.57 -16.33
N VAL A 172 0.97 -3.85 -15.26
CA VAL A 172 0.13 -3.77 -14.08
C VAL A 172 -0.41 -2.35 -13.93
N ALA A 173 -1.74 -2.20 -14.01
CA ALA A 173 -2.41 -0.92 -13.89
C ALA A 173 -3.82 -1.11 -13.32
N LYS A 174 -4.35 -0.10 -12.63
CA LYS A 174 -5.75 -0.07 -12.17
C LYS A 174 -6.68 0.68 -13.13
N ASP A 175 -6.11 1.34 -14.14
CA ASP A 175 -6.87 2.12 -15.10
C ASP A 175 -7.45 1.23 -16.23
N GLY A 176 -8.74 1.45 -16.53
CA GLY A 176 -9.43 0.76 -17.61
C GLY A 176 -8.90 1.14 -19.00
N ASP A 177 -8.22 2.27 -19.14
CA ASP A 177 -7.66 2.71 -20.43
C ASP A 177 -6.41 1.92 -20.78
N TRP A 178 -5.57 1.61 -19.80
CA TRP A 178 -4.48 0.65 -19.95
C TRP A 178 -5.00 -0.72 -20.35
N LYS A 179 -6.08 -1.19 -19.72
CA LYS A 179 -6.71 -2.46 -20.07
C LYS A 179 -7.17 -2.48 -21.53
N ASN A 180 -7.90 -1.43 -21.96
CA ASN A 180 -8.43 -1.35 -23.32
C ASN A 180 -7.31 -1.35 -24.36
N PHE A 181 -6.19 -0.67 -24.09
CA PHE A 181 -5.03 -0.67 -24.97
C PHE A 181 -4.37 -2.06 -25.02
N CYS A 182 -4.13 -2.68 -23.88
CA CYS A 182 -3.52 -4.01 -23.81
C CYS A 182 -4.37 -5.10 -24.46
N ASP A 183 -5.71 -4.98 -24.43
CA ASP A 183 -6.62 -5.93 -25.11
C ASP A 183 -6.44 -5.92 -26.64
N GLU A 184 -5.91 -4.84 -27.23
CA GLU A 184 -5.59 -4.70 -28.66
C GLU A 184 -4.10 -4.98 -28.97
N SER A 185 -3.22 -5.01 -27.96
CA SER A 185 -1.78 -5.21 -28.10
C SER A 185 -1.41 -6.67 -28.34
N ASN A 186 -0.33 -6.90 -29.11
CA ASN A 186 0.28 -8.21 -29.26
C ASN A 186 1.46 -8.44 -28.29
N PHE A 187 1.98 -7.37 -27.69
CA PHE A 187 3.21 -7.37 -26.90
C PHE A 187 2.99 -7.08 -25.42
N ILE A 188 1.80 -6.55 -25.06
CA ILE A 188 1.50 -6.13 -23.69
C ILE A 188 0.23 -6.83 -23.21
N ASP A 189 0.32 -7.57 -22.12
CA ASP A 189 -0.84 -8.14 -21.42
C ASP A 189 -1.09 -7.40 -20.11
N TYR A 190 -2.36 -7.23 -19.75
CA TYR A 190 -2.81 -6.46 -18.59
C TYR A 190 -3.09 -7.32 -17.37
N ASN A 191 -2.76 -6.76 -16.20
CA ASN A 191 -3.23 -7.23 -14.89
C ASN A 191 -3.49 -6.01 -13.98
N GLU A 192 -4.44 -6.12 -13.06
CA GLU A 192 -4.77 -5.03 -12.13
C GLU A 192 -4.09 -5.15 -10.75
N ASN A 193 -3.44 -6.28 -10.48
CA ASN A 193 -2.90 -6.60 -9.17
C ASN A 193 -1.39 -6.89 -9.24
N LEU A 194 -0.60 -6.09 -8.53
CA LEU A 194 0.85 -6.26 -8.48
C LEU A 194 1.27 -7.58 -7.81
N ALA A 195 0.54 -8.02 -6.78
CA ALA A 195 0.86 -9.28 -6.12
C ALA A 195 0.66 -10.48 -7.05
N ASP A 196 -0.39 -10.47 -7.91
CA ASP A 196 -0.60 -11.52 -8.91
C ASP A 196 0.52 -11.54 -9.96
N ALA A 197 1.02 -10.35 -10.33
CA ALA A 197 2.15 -10.25 -11.25
C ALA A 197 3.43 -10.80 -10.63
N LEU A 198 3.72 -10.45 -9.39
CA LEU A 198 4.89 -10.97 -8.67
C LEU A 198 4.78 -12.48 -8.45
N ASP A 199 3.62 -12.97 -8.07
CA ASP A 199 3.36 -14.42 -7.93
C ASP A 199 3.63 -15.16 -9.24
N TYR A 200 3.17 -14.63 -10.37
CA TYR A 200 3.43 -15.22 -11.68
C TYR A 200 4.93 -15.41 -11.94
N PHE A 201 5.77 -14.38 -11.70
CA PHE A 201 7.20 -14.47 -11.96
C PHE A 201 7.94 -15.38 -10.97
N ASN A 202 7.46 -15.51 -9.74
CA ASN A 202 8.10 -16.29 -8.69
C ASN A 202 7.66 -17.76 -8.64
N THR A 203 6.43 -18.07 -9.04
CA THR A 203 5.93 -19.46 -8.99
C THR A 203 6.48 -20.35 -10.09
N LYS A 204 6.99 -19.78 -11.18
CA LYS A 204 7.54 -20.51 -12.33
C LYS A 204 8.62 -21.54 -11.93
N ASP A 205 9.45 -21.22 -10.95
CA ASP A 205 10.61 -22.01 -10.52
C ASP A 205 10.47 -22.55 -9.07
N THR A 206 9.31 -22.35 -8.44
CA THR A 206 9.11 -22.74 -7.03
C THR A 206 8.33 -24.05 -6.93
N PRO A 207 8.79 -25.01 -6.12
CA PRO A 207 8.03 -26.21 -5.87
C PRO A 207 6.68 -25.88 -5.21
N VAL A 208 5.58 -26.18 -5.87
CA VAL A 208 4.19 -26.05 -5.36
C VAL A 208 4.01 -26.66 -3.97
N ILE A 209 4.79 -27.72 -3.66
CA ILE A 209 4.79 -28.40 -2.38
C ILE A 209 5.18 -27.48 -1.21
N MET A 210 6.07 -26.50 -1.42
CA MET A 210 6.49 -25.60 -0.34
C MET A 210 5.39 -24.61 0.04
N LEU A 211 4.75 -23.98 -0.94
CA LEU A 211 3.62 -23.07 -0.67
C LEU A 211 2.47 -23.79 0.02
N ALA A 212 2.10 -24.99 -0.46
CA ALA A 212 1.05 -25.79 0.18
C ALA A 212 1.38 -26.17 1.64
N LYS A 213 2.66 -26.38 1.97
CA LYS A 213 3.07 -26.63 3.38
C LYS A 213 3.00 -25.35 4.23
N LEU A 214 3.37 -24.20 3.68
CA LEU A 214 3.23 -22.91 4.36
C LEU A 214 1.76 -22.59 4.63
N GLU A 215 0.89 -22.76 3.63
CA GLU A 215 -0.56 -22.65 3.76
C GLU A 215 -1.09 -23.53 4.89
N ALA A 216 -0.78 -24.84 4.84
CA ALA A 216 -1.21 -25.77 5.86
C ALA A 216 -0.67 -25.43 7.27
N ALA A 217 0.56 -24.91 7.39
CA ALA A 217 1.11 -24.51 8.68
C ALA A 217 0.45 -23.24 9.23
N LEU A 218 0.00 -22.34 8.35
CA LEU A 218 -0.71 -21.12 8.75
C LEU A 218 -2.19 -21.36 9.05
N GLU A 219 -2.84 -22.32 8.38
CA GLU A 219 -4.22 -22.75 8.70
C GLU A 219 -4.37 -23.27 10.13
N PHE A 220 -3.36 -23.99 10.64
CA PHE A 220 -3.38 -24.53 12.01
C PHE A 220 -2.80 -23.54 13.04
N ILE A 221 -3.33 -22.31 13.06
CA ILE A 221 -2.88 -21.19 13.89
C ILE A 221 -2.68 -21.57 15.36
N ASN A 222 -3.59 -22.35 15.93
CA ASN A 222 -3.58 -22.71 17.34
C ASN A 222 -2.63 -23.88 17.69
N THR A 223 -2.01 -24.51 16.68
CA THR A 223 -1.18 -25.71 16.89
C THR A 223 0.17 -25.65 16.19
N SER A 224 0.35 -24.77 15.20
CA SER A 224 1.60 -24.62 14.47
C SER A 224 2.50 -23.55 15.10
N ASN A 225 3.80 -23.77 15.06
CA ASN A 225 4.79 -22.78 15.49
C ASN A 225 4.71 -21.49 14.67
N LEU A 226 4.50 -21.60 13.35
CA LEU A 226 4.36 -20.44 12.46
C LEU A 226 3.09 -19.64 12.76
N GLY A 227 1.98 -20.31 13.07
CA GLY A 227 0.74 -19.65 13.47
C GLY A 227 0.92 -18.82 14.75
N PHE A 228 1.62 -19.37 15.76
CA PHE A 228 1.95 -18.60 16.96
C PHE A 228 2.85 -17.39 16.69
N GLN A 229 3.83 -17.53 15.80
CA GLN A 229 4.71 -16.41 15.43
C GLN A 229 3.91 -15.33 14.70
N LEU A 230 3.04 -15.69 13.77
CA LEU A 230 2.18 -14.74 13.06
C LEU A 230 1.26 -14.00 14.02
N ARG A 231 0.61 -14.73 14.95
CA ARG A 231 -0.24 -14.13 15.98
C ARG A 231 0.51 -13.07 16.78
N ASN A 232 1.70 -13.39 17.26
CA ASN A 232 2.50 -12.47 18.09
C ASN A 232 2.91 -11.22 17.29
N GLU A 233 3.22 -11.35 16.02
CA GLU A 233 3.57 -10.20 15.17
C GLU A 233 2.36 -9.30 14.89
N LEU A 234 1.17 -9.88 14.64
CA LEU A 234 -0.07 -9.13 14.47
C LEU A 234 -0.48 -8.43 15.77
N GLU A 235 -0.45 -9.13 16.91
CA GLU A 235 -0.72 -8.55 18.22
C GLU A 235 0.21 -7.38 18.52
N ARG A 236 1.51 -7.54 18.25
CA ARG A 236 2.49 -6.45 18.42
C ARG A 236 2.22 -5.27 17.51
N PHE A 237 1.76 -5.51 16.27
CA PHE A 237 1.44 -4.44 15.33
C PHE A 237 0.20 -3.66 15.76
N PHE A 238 -0.87 -4.35 16.19
CA PHE A 238 -2.11 -3.72 16.57
C PHE A 238 -2.12 -3.19 18.01
N SER A 239 -1.19 -3.61 18.87
CA SER A 239 -1.05 -3.03 20.22
C SER A 239 -0.64 -1.56 20.14
N GLY A 240 -1.50 -0.69 20.63
CA GLY A 240 -1.32 0.76 20.54
C GLY A 240 -1.48 1.33 19.14
N TYR A 241 -2.17 0.61 18.25
CA TYR A 241 -2.54 1.12 16.94
C TYR A 241 -3.52 2.28 17.08
N TYR A 242 -3.25 3.37 16.38
CA TYR A 242 -4.11 4.54 16.39
C TYR A 242 -5.11 4.49 15.26
N VAL A 243 -6.40 4.73 15.57
CA VAL A 243 -7.50 4.88 14.61
C VAL A 243 -8.25 6.18 14.89
N ASP A 244 -8.77 6.80 13.85
CA ASP A 244 -9.68 7.93 14.01
C ASP A 244 -11.04 7.44 14.50
N GLN A 245 -11.64 8.20 15.40
CA GLN A 245 -12.94 7.88 15.99
C GLN A 245 -14.05 8.60 15.23
N GLU A 246 -15.07 7.86 14.82
CA GLU A 246 -16.29 8.38 14.23
C GLU A 246 -17.50 7.98 15.08
N ALA A 247 -18.45 8.89 15.28
CA ALA A 247 -19.66 8.60 16.04
C ALA A 247 -20.79 9.57 15.69
N ASP A 248 -22.02 9.13 15.90
CA ASP A 248 -23.21 9.97 15.86
C ASP A 248 -23.57 10.43 17.27
N SER A 249 -24.08 11.66 17.43
CA SER A 249 -24.59 12.16 18.71
C SER A 249 -25.55 13.33 18.52
N ALA A 250 -26.44 13.54 19.49
CA ALA A 250 -27.22 14.79 19.60
C ALA A 250 -26.35 15.94 20.18
N PHE A 251 -25.24 15.63 20.80
CA PHE A 251 -24.27 16.57 21.35
C PHE A 251 -23.12 16.81 20.34
N ASN A 252 -22.43 17.92 20.47
CA ASN A 252 -21.09 18.05 19.91
C ASN A 252 -20.18 17.13 20.73
N TRP A 253 -19.21 16.49 20.09
CA TRP A 253 -18.30 15.58 20.78
C TRP A 253 -16.87 15.77 20.31
N GLU A 254 -15.94 15.43 21.19
CA GLU A 254 -14.49 15.38 20.93
C GLU A 254 -13.94 14.04 21.38
N PRO A 255 -13.02 13.43 20.62
CA PRO A 255 -12.37 12.21 21.05
C PRO A 255 -11.34 12.51 22.13
N ASP A 256 -11.38 11.77 23.26
CA ASP A 256 -10.43 11.92 24.35
C ASP A 256 -9.33 10.87 24.31
N GLY A 257 -9.60 9.69 23.75
CA GLY A 257 -8.66 8.59 23.65
C GLY A 257 -9.23 7.40 22.90
N VAL A 258 -8.34 6.55 22.42
CA VAL A 258 -8.68 5.26 21.80
C VAL A 258 -7.65 4.22 22.23
N ASP A 259 -8.15 3.05 22.64
CA ASP A 259 -7.32 1.88 22.92
C ASP A 259 -7.74 0.72 22.02
N VAL A 260 -6.75 0.12 21.31
CA VAL A 260 -6.96 -0.98 20.40
C VAL A 260 -6.32 -2.23 20.95
N THR A 261 -7.12 -3.26 21.19
CA THR A 261 -6.68 -4.56 21.67
C THR A 261 -6.92 -5.63 20.58
N PHE A 262 -5.86 -6.33 20.20
CA PHE A 262 -5.96 -7.48 19.30
C PHE A 262 -6.62 -8.65 20.03
N VAL A 263 -7.60 -9.30 19.39
CA VAL A 263 -8.35 -10.44 19.94
C VAL A 263 -7.92 -11.73 19.26
N ASP A 264 -8.14 -11.80 17.95
CA ASP A 264 -7.87 -12.99 17.16
C ASP A 264 -7.63 -12.65 15.68
N PHE A 265 -7.27 -13.65 14.89
CA PHE A 265 -7.21 -13.52 13.44
C PHE A 265 -7.54 -14.81 12.74
N SER A 266 -7.93 -14.73 11.48
CA SER A 266 -8.05 -15.83 10.55
C SER A 266 -7.40 -15.48 9.23
N ILE A 267 -6.92 -16.47 8.51
CA ILE A 267 -6.43 -16.26 7.14
C ILE A 267 -7.60 -16.53 6.21
N ALA A 268 -7.95 -15.54 5.40
CA ALA A 268 -9.00 -15.65 4.42
C ALA A 268 -8.44 -16.36 3.18
N ASP A 269 -9.02 -17.50 2.88
CA ASP A 269 -8.80 -18.32 1.69
C ASP A 269 -7.37 -18.70 1.27
N ASP A 270 -7.31 -19.90 0.83
CA ASP A 270 -6.31 -20.87 0.45
C ASP A 270 -5.21 -20.46 -0.56
N ASN A 271 -4.94 -19.17 -0.80
CA ASN A 271 -3.97 -18.78 -1.80
C ASN A 271 -2.98 -17.74 -1.28
N LEU A 272 -1.88 -18.25 -0.70
CA LEU A 272 -0.69 -17.43 -0.53
C LEU A 272 -0.12 -17.05 -1.90
N LYS A 273 0.15 -15.76 -2.11
CA LYS A 273 0.84 -15.29 -3.32
C LYS A 273 2.33 -15.18 -3.05
N LEU A 274 3.14 -15.79 -3.88
CA LEU A 274 4.59 -15.75 -3.75
C LEU A 274 5.13 -14.42 -4.29
N ILE A 275 5.54 -13.53 -3.41
CA ILE A 275 5.93 -12.17 -3.75
C ILE A 275 7.42 -12.04 -4.06
N GLU A 276 8.26 -12.74 -3.31
CA GLU A 276 9.72 -12.73 -3.49
C GLU A 276 10.29 -14.06 -2.99
N LYS A 277 11.31 -14.56 -3.68
CA LYS A 277 12.06 -15.74 -3.26
C LYS A 277 13.56 -15.52 -3.42
N THR A 278 14.30 -15.90 -2.40
CA THR A 278 15.76 -16.00 -2.40
C THR A 278 16.18 -17.41 -1.93
N ASP A 279 17.48 -17.67 -1.86
CA ASP A 279 17.99 -18.96 -1.33
C ASP A 279 17.65 -19.16 0.16
N SER A 280 17.49 -18.09 0.94
CA SER A 280 17.31 -18.12 2.39
C SER A 280 16.00 -17.50 2.90
N SER A 281 15.17 -16.96 2.02
CA SER A 281 13.90 -16.33 2.41
C SER A 281 12.83 -16.47 1.34
N ILE A 282 11.58 -16.56 1.81
CA ILE A 282 10.37 -16.53 0.99
C ILE A 282 9.45 -15.45 1.56
N VAL A 283 8.92 -14.59 0.69
CA VAL A 283 7.91 -13.61 1.07
C VAL A 283 6.61 -13.95 0.38
N VAL A 284 5.55 -14.08 1.17
CA VAL A 284 4.19 -14.29 0.65
C VAL A 284 3.27 -13.16 1.03
N GLU A 285 2.28 -12.87 0.20
CA GLU A 285 1.11 -12.07 0.56
C GLU A 285 -0.01 -13.01 1.01
N ALA A 286 -0.58 -12.73 2.18
CA ALA A 286 -1.78 -13.39 2.69
C ALA A 286 -2.87 -12.34 2.95
N LEU A 287 -4.14 -12.72 2.76
CA LEU A 287 -5.29 -11.95 3.20
C LEU A 287 -5.68 -12.44 4.59
N VAL A 288 -5.68 -11.54 5.55
CA VAL A 288 -5.92 -11.85 6.97
C VAL A 288 -7.10 -11.00 7.45
N THR A 289 -8.05 -11.65 8.13
CA THR A 289 -9.08 -10.95 8.89
C THR A 289 -8.66 -10.92 10.34
N VAL A 290 -8.48 -9.73 10.91
CA VAL A 290 -8.16 -9.54 12.32
C VAL A 290 -9.40 -9.08 13.08
N GLU A 291 -9.60 -9.62 14.29
CA GLU A 291 -10.61 -9.18 15.23
C GLU A 291 -9.97 -8.26 16.27
N LEU A 292 -10.49 -7.05 16.40
CA LEU A 292 -10.00 -6.01 17.30
C LEU A 292 -11.10 -5.59 18.27
N ASN A 293 -10.76 -5.49 19.56
CA ASN A 293 -11.58 -4.78 20.53
C ASN A 293 -11.08 -3.34 20.61
N VAL A 294 -11.97 -2.37 20.42
CA VAL A 294 -11.60 -0.96 20.43
C VAL A 294 -12.46 -0.22 21.43
N GLU A 295 -11.79 0.38 22.41
CA GLU A 295 -12.39 1.26 23.41
C GLU A 295 -12.11 2.71 23.03
N GLY A 296 -13.16 3.51 22.91
CA GLY A 296 -13.09 4.94 22.61
C GLY A 296 -13.69 5.76 23.73
N ASP A 297 -12.97 6.79 24.16
CA ASP A 297 -13.44 7.78 25.10
C ASP A 297 -13.84 9.06 24.39
N PHE A 298 -14.94 9.67 24.81
CA PHE A 298 -15.53 10.85 24.17
C PHE A 298 -15.99 11.86 25.21
N SER A 299 -15.64 13.14 25.04
CA SER A 299 -16.22 14.27 25.74
C SER A 299 -17.40 14.83 24.97
N LEU A 300 -18.54 15.02 25.66
CA LEU A 300 -19.77 15.55 25.09
C LEU A 300 -20.01 16.99 25.49
N TYR A 301 -20.41 17.83 24.53
CA TYR A 301 -20.64 19.25 24.73
C TYR A 301 -21.98 19.68 24.14
N GLN A 302 -22.60 20.68 24.76
CA GLN A 302 -23.76 21.35 24.21
C GLN A 302 -23.46 22.83 23.98
N TYR A 303 -23.80 23.30 22.79
CA TYR A 303 -23.62 24.71 22.46
C TYR A 303 -24.65 25.57 23.22
N ASP A 304 -24.18 26.51 24.06
CA ASP A 304 -25.00 27.54 24.67
C ASP A 304 -25.13 28.76 23.76
N SER A 305 -26.34 29.01 23.28
CA SER A 305 -26.63 30.13 22.37
C SER A 305 -26.64 31.51 23.06
N ILE A 306 -26.64 31.55 24.40
CA ILE A 306 -26.64 32.78 25.18
C ILE A 306 -25.22 33.29 25.37
N ASP A 307 -24.34 32.40 25.85
CA ASP A 307 -22.95 32.75 26.14
C ASP A 307 -22.03 32.48 24.96
N HIS A 308 -22.54 31.88 23.87
CA HIS A 308 -21.80 31.48 22.66
C HIS A 308 -20.60 30.55 22.95
N ASP A 309 -20.75 29.64 23.89
CA ASP A 309 -19.71 28.75 24.34
C ASP A 309 -20.16 27.28 24.30
N GLN A 310 -19.20 26.36 24.35
CA GLN A 310 -19.44 24.90 24.47
C GLN A 310 -19.48 24.51 25.96
N VAL A 311 -20.62 24.04 26.43
CA VAL A 311 -20.78 23.56 27.80
C VAL A 311 -20.52 22.06 27.84
N TYR A 312 -19.50 21.66 28.63
CA TYR A 312 -19.22 20.25 28.88
C TYR A 312 -20.40 19.57 29.59
N MET A 313 -20.87 18.47 29.00
CA MET A 313 -22.05 17.72 29.48
C MET A 313 -21.66 16.43 30.19
N GLY A 314 -20.49 15.90 29.94
CA GLY A 314 -19.96 14.64 30.47
C GLY A 314 -19.10 13.89 29.48
N SER A 315 -18.58 12.74 29.89
CA SER A 315 -17.85 11.83 29.05
C SER A 315 -18.55 10.49 28.90
N VAL A 316 -18.26 9.80 27.83
CA VAL A 316 -18.79 8.47 27.53
C VAL A 316 -17.67 7.59 26.96
N THR A 317 -17.59 6.36 27.49
CA THR A 317 -16.71 5.32 26.93
C THR A 317 -17.55 4.34 26.10
N LYS A 318 -17.12 4.01 24.91
CA LYS A 318 -17.75 3.02 24.05
C LYS A 318 -16.76 1.93 23.65
N ASN A 319 -17.24 0.70 23.63
CA ASN A 319 -16.49 -0.47 23.18
C ASN A 319 -17.15 -1.02 21.93
N VAL A 320 -16.34 -1.29 20.91
CA VAL A 320 -16.78 -1.94 19.68
C VAL A 320 -15.80 -3.06 19.33
N THR A 321 -16.34 -4.15 18.77
CA THR A 321 -15.54 -5.19 18.15
C THR A 321 -15.55 -4.95 16.64
N GLU A 322 -14.38 -4.87 16.05
CA GLU A 322 -14.19 -4.62 14.62
C GLU A 322 -13.49 -5.79 13.96
N GLU A 323 -14.04 -6.28 12.85
CA GLU A 323 -13.37 -7.23 11.96
C GLU A 323 -12.75 -6.45 10.80
N PHE A 324 -11.44 -6.49 10.70
CA PHE A 324 -10.68 -5.78 9.66
C PHE A 324 -9.94 -6.76 8.76
N GLU A 325 -10.33 -6.77 7.50
CA GLU A 325 -9.63 -7.55 6.46
C GLU A 325 -8.44 -6.75 5.93
N CYS A 326 -7.25 -7.31 6.00
CA CYS A 326 -6.03 -6.67 5.54
C CYS A 326 -5.07 -7.65 4.87
N ARG A 327 -4.32 -7.14 3.91
CA ARG A 327 -3.20 -7.88 3.30
C ARG A 327 -1.97 -7.74 4.17
N VAL A 328 -1.28 -8.85 4.35
CA VAL A 328 -0.01 -8.91 5.07
C VAL A 328 1.07 -9.54 4.21
N LEU A 329 2.29 -9.00 4.26
CA LEU A 329 3.47 -9.65 3.71
C LEU A 329 4.18 -10.40 4.84
N ILE A 330 4.30 -11.69 4.70
CA ILE A 330 4.95 -12.57 5.67
C ILE A 330 6.29 -12.99 5.07
N THR A 331 7.38 -12.65 5.74
CA THR A 331 8.73 -13.09 5.37
C THR A 331 9.10 -14.30 6.20
N PHE A 332 9.28 -15.43 5.52
CA PHE A 332 9.82 -16.66 6.10
C PHE A 332 11.33 -16.73 5.84
N SER A 333 12.09 -17.15 6.83
CA SER A 333 13.52 -17.38 6.74
C SER A 333 13.88 -18.72 7.35
N GLY A 334 14.98 -19.34 6.90
CA GLY A 334 15.46 -20.63 7.39
C GLY A 334 15.99 -21.54 6.29
N ASP A 335 16.03 -22.85 6.56
CA ASP A 335 16.47 -23.87 5.59
C ASP A 335 15.26 -24.45 4.85
N PHE A 336 15.03 -23.98 3.63
CA PHE A 336 13.90 -24.41 2.81
C PHE A 336 14.07 -25.81 2.20
N ASP A 337 15.28 -26.35 2.15
CA ASP A 337 15.52 -27.72 1.73
C ASP A 337 15.17 -28.71 2.85
N GLU A 338 15.54 -28.39 4.10
CA GLU A 338 15.13 -29.14 5.28
C GLU A 338 13.61 -28.99 5.54
N ALA A 339 13.03 -27.82 5.31
CA ALA A 339 11.60 -27.53 5.46
C ALA A 339 10.68 -28.39 4.57
N ARG A 340 11.23 -29.05 3.54
CA ARG A 340 10.49 -30.06 2.76
C ARG A 340 10.15 -31.30 3.59
N GLU A 341 10.93 -31.59 4.62
CA GLU A 341 10.73 -32.69 5.53
C GLU A 341 10.17 -32.21 6.87
N ASP A 342 10.69 -31.12 7.41
CA ASP A 342 10.31 -30.53 8.70
C ASP A 342 10.06 -29.00 8.58
N ILE A 343 8.80 -28.59 8.66
CA ILE A 343 8.38 -27.19 8.56
C ILE A 343 8.94 -26.33 9.70
N ASP A 344 9.30 -26.91 10.84
CA ASP A 344 9.88 -26.19 11.98
C ASP A 344 11.32 -25.69 11.73
N SER A 345 11.93 -26.05 10.59
CA SER A 345 13.23 -25.51 10.16
C SER A 345 13.15 -24.07 9.63
N ILE A 346 11.95 -23.53 9.45
CA ILE A 346 11.70 -22.15 9.05
C ILE A 346 10.95 -21.39 10.13
N PHE A 347 11.10 -20.07 10.10
CA PHE A 347 10.44 -19.16 11.04
C PHE A 347 9.99 -17.87 10.34
N ILE A 348 9.07 -17.14 10.97
CA ILE A 348 8.64 -15.83 10.50
C ILE A 348 9.67 -14.79 10.98
N GLU A 349 10.37 -14.18 10.02
CA GLU A 349 11.34 -13.13 10.28
C GLU A 349 10.68 -11.76 10.41
N ASN A 350 9.64 -11.49 9.59
CA ASN A 350 8.95 -10.22 9.56
C ASN A 350 7.52 -10.36 9.05
N VAL A 351 6.63 -9.54 9.58
CA VAL A 351 5.26 -9.35 9.09
C VAL A 351 5.03 -7.87 8.82
N GLU A 352 4.61 -7.53 7.60
CA GLU A 352 4.28 -6.16 7.22
C GLU A 352 2.80 -6.07 6.84
N VAL A 353 2.01 -5.32 7.62
CA VAL A 353 0.61 -5.04 7.31
C VAL A 353 0.54 -3.95 6.23
N ILE A 354 -0.11 -4.26 5.13
CA ILE A 354 -0.18 -3.40 3.94
C ILE A 354 -1.31 -2.40 4.05
N ASP A 355 -2.50 -2.88 4.39
CA ASP A 355 -3.69 -2.06 4.49
C ASP A 355 -3.77 -1.38 5.87
N LYS A 356 -4.48 -0.26 5.93
CA LYS A 356 -4.62 0.53 7.15
C LYS A 356 -6.08 0.64 7.54
N LEU A 357 -6.37 0.38 8.79
CA LEU A 357 -7.62 0.76 9.42
C LEU A 357 -7.51 2.24 9.80
N ASN A 358 -8.25 3.12 9.13
CA ASN A 358 -8.13 4.57 9.32
C ASN A 358 -9.09 5.09 10.37
N SER A 359 -10.36 4.64 10.36
CA SER A 359 -11.38 5.10 11.30
C SER A 359 -12.28 3.95 11.76
N ILE A 360 -12.88 4.11 12.94
CA ILE A 360 -13.87 3.19 13.50
C ILE A 360 -15.07 3.99 13.96
N HIS A 361 -16.27 3.48 13.65
CA HIS A 361 -17.52 4.10 14.03
C HIS A 361 -18.08 3.48 15.32
N PHE A 362 -18.15 4.28 16.40
CA PHE A 362 -18.59 3.87 17.74
C PHE A 362 -20.11 3.88 17.95
N GLY A 363 -20.89 4.10 16.89
CA GLY A 363 -22.34 4.19 16.97
C GLY A 363 -22.81 5.51 17.55
N TYR A 364 -23.92 5.47 18.29
CA TYR A 364 -24.54 6.68 18.85
C TYR A 364 -24.02 6.93 20.27
N LEU A 365 -23.51 8.16 20.51
CA LEU A 365 -23.06 8.61 21.82
C LEU A 365 -24.22 9.30 22.56
N GLU A 366 -24.54 8.84 23.76
CA GLU A 366 -25.50 9.43 24.66
C GLU A 366 -24.97 9.36 26.09
N LEU A 367 -25.36 10.33 26.90
CA LEU A 367 -25.05 10.33 28.35
C LEU A 367 -25.86 9.26 29.04
N ASP A 368 -25.23 8.47 29.88
CA ASP A 368 -25.91 7.55 30.78
C ASP A 368 -26.37 8.35 32.01
N TYR A 369 -27.66 8.54 32.16
CA TYR A 369 -28.25 9.30 33.29
C TYR A 369 -28.58 8.42 34.51
N ASP A 370 -28.29 7.11 34.42
CA ASP A 370 -28.66 6.16 35.50
C ASP A 370 -27.74 6.21 36.73
N ASP A 371 -26.59 6.91 36.66
CA ASP A 371 -25.63 7.00 37.78
C ASP A 371 -25.96 8.09 38.84
N TYR A 372 -27.14 8.71 38.78
CA TYR A 372 -27.57 9.76 39.72
C TYR A 372 -28.75 9.39 40.62
N GLU A 373 -29.02 8.11 40.92
CA GLU A 373 -29.94 7.71 41.99
C GLU A 373 -29.22 7.27 43.29
#